data_0f7ceb7a48de4d407b3bf8ff8bb7a2d1
#
_entry.id   0f7ceb7a48de4d407b3bf8ff8bb7a2d1
#
_cell.length_a   1.000
_cell.length_b   1.000
_cell.length_c   1.000
_cell.angle_alpha   90.00
_cell.angle_beta   90.00
_cell.angle_gamma   90.00
#
_symmetry.space_group_name_H-M   'P 1'
#
loop_
_entity.id
_entity.type
_entity.pdbx_description
1 polymer ?
#
loop_
_entity_poly.entity_id
_entity_poly.type
_entity_poly.pdbx_seq_one_letter_code
_entity_poly.pdbx_strand_id
1 'polypeptide(L)'
;MPRIGLRSKLLLLTSLMLASACAPQPTPTPFRPPTRIPPTQALATTTPIPAIFTPLPTPTITATATEGPCTNNLEYLQDVTIPDGTSISAGSQIDKQWLVRNNGTCDWDSTYRLKWFGGDPLDAAQEQVIFPAKAGTQVTLRILFTAPTAEGTYESAWQAFGPDGTAFGDPIFMKIVVTP
;
A
#
# COMPACT_ATOMS: atom_id res chain seq x y z
N MET A 1 -29.12 -64.74 -12.06
CA MET A 1 -28.14 -65.85 -12.21
C MET A 1 -26.99 -65.35 -13.03
N PRO A 2 -25.81 -65.80 -12.75
CA PRO A 2 -24.80 -65.07 -12.00
C PRO A 2 -23.52 -64.84 -12.86
N ARG A 3 -22.58 -64.03 -12.41
CA ARG A 3 -21.20 -64.50 -12.17
C ARG A 3 -20.27 -63.36 -11.70
N ILE A 4 -19.84 -63.59 -10.52
CA ILE A 4 -18.73 -62.96 -9.82
C ILE A 4 -17.45 -63.14 -10.58
N GLY A 5 -16.65 -62.08 -10.73
CA GLY A 5 -15.27 -62.11 -11.25
C GLY A 5 -14.34 -61.34 -10.34
N LEU A 6 -13.98 -61.94 -9.25
CA LEU A 6 -12.93 -61.50 -8.34
C LEU A 6 -11.58 -61.71 -9.03
N ARG A 7 -10.84 -60.64 -9.31
CA ARG A 7 -9.40 -60.70 -9.58
C ARG A 7 -8.63 -59.72 -8.72
N SER A 8 -8.19 -60.27 -7.60
CA SER A 8 -7.11 -59.79 -6.77
C SER A 8 -5.87 -59.53 -7.65
N LYS A 9 -5.36 -58.31 -7.63
CA LYS A 9 -3.95 -58.01 -7.97
C LYS A 9 -3.32 -57.24 -6.83
N LEU A 10 -2.63 -58.02 -6.02
CA LEU A 10 -1.59 -57.63 -5.09
C LEU A 10 -0.51 -56.85 -5.86
N LEU A 11 -0.31 -55.60 -5.57
CA LEU A 11 0.79 -54.79 -6.04
C LEU A 11 1.58 -54.26 -4.84
N LEU A 12 2.83 -54.74 -4.78
CA LEU A 12 3.86 -54.42 -3.79
C LEU A 12 3.98 -52.92 -3.53
N LEU A 13 3.91 -52.58 -2.26
CA LEU A 13 4.44 -51.29 -1.74
C LEU A 13 5.97 -51.35 -1.76
N THR A 14 6.60 -50.60 -2.65
CA THR A 14 8.00 -50.20 -2.51
C THR A 14 8.03 -48.87 -1.78
N SER A 15 8.34 -48.93 -0.50
CA SER A 15 8.59 -47.76 0.37
C SER A 15 9.93 -47.15 -0.04
N LEU A 16 9.90 -46.01 -0.73
CA LEU A 16 11.07 -45.18 -1.01
C LEU A 16 11.23 -44.19 0.12
N MET A 17 12.13 -44.52 1.08
CA MET A 17 12.59 -43.59 2.12
C MET A 17 13.37 -42.46 1.46
N LEU A 18 12.78 -41.25 1.34
CA LEU A 18 13.53 -40.03 1.07
C LEU A 18 14.20 -39.58 2.38
N ALA A 19 15.49 -39.81 2.46
CA ALA A 19 16.33 -39.17 3.48
C ALA A 19 16.39 -37.68 3.23
N SER A 20 15.68 -36.87 4.03
CA SER A 20 15.83 -35.44 4.09
C SER A 20 17.20 -35.11 4.69
N ALA A 21 18.15 -34.74 3.86
CA ALA A 21 19.41 -34.17 4.30
C ALA A 21 19.16 -32.75 4.82
N CYS A 22 19.19 -32.58 6.16
CA CYS A 22 19.28 -31.28 6.80
C CYS A 22 20.63 -30.66 6.43
N ALA A 23 20.63 -29.69 5.53
CA ALA A 23 21.78 -28.81 5.32
C ALA A 23 21.90 -27.85 6.52
N PRO A 24 23.09 -27.68 7.12
CA PRO A 24 23.28 -26.70 8.19
C PRO A 24 23.06 -25.29 7.66
N GLN A 25 22.15 -24.52 8.28
CA GLN A 25 21.98 -23.12 8.00
C GLN A 25 23.26 -22.34 8.39
N PRO A 26 23.72 -21.39 7.53
CA PRO A 26 24.81 -20.53 7.91
C PRO A 26 24.39 -19.68 9.10
N THR A 27 25.17 -19.74 10.17
CA THR A 27 25.01 -18.94 11.38
C THR A 27 25.17 -17.47 11.02
N PRO A 28 24.24 -16.56 11.39
CA PRO A 28 24.41 -15.15 11.13
C PRO A 28 25.63 -14.64 11.88
N THR A 29 26.54 -14.01 11.16
CA THR A 29 27.72 -13.36 11.72
C THR A 29 27.25 -12.20 12.62
N PRO A 30 27.63 -12.13 13.90
CA PRO A 30 27.25 -11.01 14.73
C PRO A 30 27.80 -9.70 14.18
N PHE A 31 26.91 -8.72 14.00
CA PHE A 31 27.28 -7.37 13.60
C PHE A 31 28.18 -6.75 14.68
N ARG A 32 29.43 -6.49 14.31
CA ARG A 32 30.39 -5.78 15.17
C ARG A 32 30.36 -4.30 14.77
N PRO A 33 29.84 -3.40 15.62
CA PRO A 33 29.86 -1.98 15.31
C PRO A 33 31.31 -1.48 15.19
N PRO A 34 31.58 -0.53 14.28
CA PRO A 34 32.92 0.02 14.15
C PRO A 34 33.35 0.71 15.45
N THR A 35 34.51 0.31 15.93
CA THR A 35 35.13 0.92 17.11
C THR A 35 35.43 2.38 16.80
N ARG A 36 34.81 3.31 17.52
CA ARG A 36 35.16 4.72 17.43
C ARG A 36 36.57 4.90 17.94
N ILE A 37 37.48 5.35 17.05
CA ILE A 37 38.81 5.81 17.42
C ILE A 37 38.60 7.16 18.11
N PRO A 38 39.03 7.36 19.37
CA PRO A 38 38.95 8.66 19.98
C PRO A 38 39.86 9.64 19.23
N PRO A 39 39.41 10.88 18.97
CA PRO A 39 40.27 11.87 18.31
C PRO A 39 41.46 12.17 19.23
N THR A 40 42.66 11.99 18.67
CA THR A 40 43.92 12.45 19.30
C THR A 40 43.83 13.97 19.48
N GLN A 41 43.76 14.43 20.71
CA GLN A 41 43.80 15.86 21.01
C GLN A 41 45.21 16.37 20.69
N ALA A 42 45.31 17.14 19.60
CA ALA A 42 46.49 17.94 19.35
C ALA A 42 46.55 19.09 20.36
N LEU A 43 47.65 19.20 21.08
CA LEU A 43 47.89 20.28 22.02
C LEU A 43 47.89 21.60 21.24
N ALA A 44 46.90 22.46 21.49
CA ALA A 44 46.78 23.75 20.83
C ALA A 44 47.86 24.71 21.35
N THR A 45 48.81 25.03 20.48
CA THR A 45 49.75 26.15 20.73
C THR A 45 48.95 27.44 20.53
N THR A 46 48.72 28.19 21.59
CA THR A 46 48.03 29.50 21.52
C THR A 46 48.94 30.57 20.96
N THR A 47 48.85 30.82 19.66
CA THR A 47 49.40 32.05 19.08
C THR A 47 48.31 33.13 19.20
N PRO A 48 48.58 34.33 19.77
CA PRO A 48 47.59 35.38 19.82
C PRO A 48 47.30 35.91 18.42
N ILE A 49 46.09 35.66 17.92
CA ILE A 49 45.61 36.22 16.66
C ILE A 49 45.02 37.60 16.97
N PRO A 50 45.44 38.68 16.24
CA PRO A 50 44.77 39.97 16.39
C PRO A 50 43.27 39.83 16.03
N ALA A 51 42.41 40.27 16.93
CA ALA A 51 40.95 40.26 16.72
C ALA A 51 40.57 41.23 15.57
N ILE A 52 40.40 40.63 14.38
CA ILE A 52 39.73 41.32 13.28
C ILE A 52 38.23 41.19 13.57
N PHE A 53 37.61 42.27 13.98
CA PHE A 53 36.16 42.35 14.10
C PHE A 53 35.55 42.26 12.69
N THR A 54 35.27 41.08 12.22
CA THR A 54 34.43 40.87 11.04
C THR A 54 33.00 41.16 11.45
N PRO A 55 32.28 42.12 10.79
CA PRO A 55 30.89 42.36 11.11
C PRO A 55 30.10 41.05 10.91
N LEU A 56 29.40 40.64 11.95
CA LEU A 56 28.49 39.49 11.91
C LEU A 56 27.47 39.74 10.76
N PRO A 57 27.30 38.83 9.80
CA PRO A 57 26.31 38.99 8.74
C PRO A 57 24.93 39.16 9.42
N THR A 58 24.29 40.27 9.16
CA THR A 58 22.90 40.50 9.58
C THR A 58 22.06 39.36 9.00
N PRO A 59 21.24 38.62 9.83
CA PRO A 59 20.40 37.59 9.28
C PRO A 59 19.43 38.23 8.27
N THR A 60 19.61 37.91 7.00
CA THR A 60 18.62 38.23 5.98
C THR A 60 17.41 37.38 6.30
N ILE A 61 16.33 37.99 6.79
CA ILE A 61 15.04 37.31 6.91
C ILE A 61 14.59 37.01 5.47
N THR A 62 14.86 35.81 5.01
CA THR A 62 14.25 35.30 3.78
C THR A 62 12.77 35.26 4.07
N ALA A 63 11.98 36.12 3.41
CA ALA A 63 10.53 36.04 3.49
C ALA A 63 10.13 34.64 3.03
N THR A 64 9.61 33.83 3.95
CA THR A 64 8.97 32.57 3.61
C THR A 64 7.80 32.94 2.69
N ALA A 65 7.89 32.54 1.41
CA ALA A 65 6.78 32.68 0.50
C ALA A 65 5.59 31.96 1.14
N THR A 66 4.52 32.69 1.42
CA THR A 66 3.25 32.08 1.82
C THR A 66 2.77 31.31 0.60
N GLU A 67 2.97 29.99 0.59
CA GLU A 67 2.39 29.13 -0.42
C GLU A 67 0.87 29.35 -0.37
N GLY A 68 0.28 29.62 -1.52
CA GLY A 68 -1.18 29.71 -1.66
C GLY A 68 -1.86 28.40 -1.23
N PRO A 69 -3.18 28.40 -1.10
CA PRO A 69 -3.92 27.20 -0.73
C PRO A 69 -3.58 26.07 -1.71
N CYS A 70 -3.24 24.89 -1.16
CA CYS A 70 -2.97 23.72 -1.97
C CYS A 70 -4.28 23.22 -2.64
N THR A 71 -4.15 22.45 -3.70
CA THR A 71 -5.28 21.87 -4.46
C THR A 71 -5.32 20.35 -4.27
N ASN A 72 -6.53 19.82 -4.08
CA ASN A 72 -6.78 18.39 -4.03
C ASN A 72 -7.04 17.85 -5.43
N ASN A 73 -6.39 16.75 -5.81
CA ASN A 73 -6.77 16.01 -7.00
C ASN A 73 -6.31 14.55 -6.91
N LEU A 74 -7.13 13.63 -7.43
CA LEU A 74 -6.87 12.20 -7.55
C LEU A 74 -7.01 11.81 -9.02
N GLU A 75 -5.99 11.17 -9.55
CA GLU A 75 -5.98 10.57 -10.89
C GLU A 75 -6.05 9.04 -10.75
N TYR A 76 -7.05 8.43 -11.35
CA TYR A 76 -7.11 6.98 -11.49
C TYR A 76 -6.08 6.50 -12.52
N LEU A 77 -5.32 5.46 -12.20
CA LEU A 77 -4.33 4.90 -13.12
C LEU A 77 -4.74 3.52 -13.62
N GLN A 78 -5.06 2.60 -12.73
CA GLN A 78 -5.44 1.23 -13.10
C GLN A 78 -6.03 0.42 -11.95
N ASP A 79 -6.69 -0.66 -12.31
CA ASP A 79 -7.04 -1.74 -11.38
C ASP A 79 -5.79 -2.58 -11.10
N VAL A 80 -5.46 -2.72 -9.81
CA VAL A 80 -4.38 -3.63 -9.37
C VAL A 80 -4.92 -5.05 -9.21
N THR A 81 -6.15 -5.15 -8.68
CA THR A 81 -6.87 -6.42 -8.54
C THR A 81 -8.28 -6.29 -9.11
N ILE A 82 -8.92 -7.41 -9.43
CA ILE A 82 -10.32 -7.47 -9.86
C ILE A 82 -10.61 -6.47 -11.00
N PRO A 83 -10.11 -6.70 -12.23
CA PRO A 83 -10.51 -5.92 -13.39
C PRO A 83 -12.03 -5.91 -13.59
N ASP A 84 -12.54 -4.85 -14.21
CA ASP A 84 -13.97 -4.73 -14.48
C ASP A 84 -14.53 -5.91 -15.28
N GLY A 85 -15.70 -6.39 -14.86
CA GLY A 85 -16.35 -7.56 -15.44
C GLY A 85 -15.83 -8.91 -14.94
N THR A 86 -14.94 -8.92 -13.94
CA THR A 86 -14.46 -10.17 -13.33
C THR A 86 -15.62 -10.97 -12.76
N SER A 87 -15.64 -12.28 -13.07
CA SER A 87 -16.60 -13.22 -12.48
C SER A 87 -16.18 -13.58 -11.07
N ILE A 88 -17.10 -13.46 -10.13
CA ILE A 88 -16.91 -13.71 -8.69
C ILE A 88 -18.00 -14.66 -8.21
N SER A 89 -17.63 -15.66 -7.42
CA SER A 89 -18.62 -16.57 -6.81
C SER A 89 -19.49 -15.83 -5.78
N ALA A 90 -20.78 -16.18 -5.75
CA ALA A 90 -21.74 -15.61 -4.81
C ALA A 90 -21.24 -15.72 -3.36
N GLY A 91 -21.41 -14.66 -2.56
CA GLY A 91 -21.01 -14.59 -1.16
C GLY A 91 -19.50 -14.53 -0.89
N SER A 92 -18.66 -14.50 -1.91
CA SER A 92 -17.18 -14.44 -1.75
C SER A 92 -16.72 -13.07 -1.26
N GLN A 93 -15.61 -13.05 -0.52
CA GLN A 93 -14.91 -11.81 -0.20
C GLN A 93 -14.07 -11.35 -1.38
N ILE A 94 -14.02 -10.05 -1.59
CA ILE A 94 -13.34 -9.38 -2.70
C ILE A 94 -12.35 -8.36 -2.12
N ASP A 95 -11.08 -8.51 -2.45
CA ASP A 95 -10.03 -7.55 -2.11
C ASP A 95 -9.76 -6.68 -3.34
N LYS A 96 -10.48 -5.57 -3.47
CA LYS A 96 -10.30 -4.64 -4.57
C LYS A 96 -9.25 -3.61 -4.26
N GLN A 97 -8.34 -3.44 -5.20
CA GLN A 97 -7.24 -2.49 -5.12
C GLN A 97 -7.15 -1.67 -6.41
N TRP A 98 -6.98 -0.37 -6.26
CA TRP A 98 -6.76 0.58 -7.36
C TRP A 98 -5.43 1.30 -7.16
N LEU A 99 -4.66 1.43 -8.23
CA LEU A 99 -3.53 2.35 -8.25
C LEU A 99 -4.03 3.73 -8.65
N VAL A 100 -3.76 4.72 -7.82
CA VAL A 100 -4.09 6.11 -8.07
C VAL A 100 -2.87 7.00 -7.87
N ARG A 101 -2.94 8.23 -8.36
CA ARG A 101 -1.93 9.26 -8.10
C ARG A 101 -2.56 10.44 -7.38
N ASN A 102 -1.89 10.92 -6.35
CA ASN A 102 -2.15 12.28 -5.84
C ASN A 102 -1.50 13.26 -6.81
N ASN A 103 -2.23 13.73 -7.81
CA ASN A 103 -1.74 14.73 -8.76
C ASN A 103 -2.16 16.16 -8.41
N GLY A 104 -2.64 16.37 -7.17
CA GLY A 104 -2.82 17.67 -6.54
C GLY A 104 -1.53 18.21 -5.95
N THR A 105 -1.66 19.31 -5.20
CA THR A 105 -0.56 19.94 -4.45
C THR A 105 -0.71 19.79 -2.93
N CYS A 106 -1.89 19.33 -2.44
CA CYS A 106 -2.09 18.94 -1.05
C CYS A 106 -1.53 17.54 -0.79
N ASP A 107 -0.86 17.33 0.33
CA ASP A 107 -0.58 16.01 0.84
C ASP A 107 -1.87 15.41 1.44
N TRP A 108 -2.18 14.16 1.11
CA TRP A 108 -3.28 13.45 1.76
C TRP A 108 -2.80 12.87 3.10
N ASP A 109 -3.63 13.01 4.11
CA ASP A 109 -3.41 12.47 5.44
C ASP A 109 -4.63 11.67 5.92
N SER A 110 -4.67 11.31 7.20
CA SER A 110 -5.75 10.53 7.79
C SER A 110 -7.09 11.26 7.89
N THR A 111 -7.19 12.52 7.51
CA THR A 111 -8.45 13.29 7.46
C THR A 111 -9.19 13.13 6.14
N TYR A 112 -8.50 12.67 5.09
CA TYR A 112 -9.09 12.42 3.77
C TYR A 112 -9.94 11.16 3.78
N ARG A 113 -11.04 11.17 3.00
CA ARG A 113 -12.01 10.08 2.94
C ARG A 113 -12.29 9.64 1.52
N LEU A 114 -12.54 8.35 1.38
CA LEU A 114 -13.16 7.77 0.19
C LEU A 114 -14.58 7.40 0.57
N LYS A 115 -15.59 7.93 -0.12
CA LYS A 115 -17.00 7.71 0.19
C LYS A 115 -17.70 7.04 -0.98
N TRP A 116 -18.54 6.07 -0.63
CA TRP A 116 -19.46 5.49 -1.58
C TRP A 116 -20.50 6.53 -2.03
N PHE A 117 -20.75 6.62 -3.34
CA PHE A 117 -21.70 7.58 -3.89
C PHE A 117 -22.64 6.99 -4.93
N GLY A 118 -22.45 5.71 -5.36
CA GLY A 118 -23.31 5.10 -6.35
C GLY A 118 -23.16 3.59 -6.50
N GLY A 119 -24.16 2.97 -7.12
CA GLY A 119 -24.21 1.52 -7.28
C GLY A 119 -24.56 0.78 -5.98
N ASP A 120 -23.99 -0.41 -5.81
CA ASP A 120 -24.16 -1.26 -4.64
C ASP A 120 -22.92 -1.13 -3.72
N PRO A 121 -23.05 -0.89 -2.42
CA PRO A 121 -21.92 -0.80 -1.51
C PRO A 121 -21.19 -2.15 -1.30
N LEU A 122 -21.80 -3.27 -1.69
CA LEU A 122 -21.25 -4.62 -1.60
C LEU A 122 -20.72 -4.95 -0.20
N ASP A 123 -21.49 -4.61 0.82
CA ASP A 123 -21.21 -4.81 2.25
C ASP A 123 -19.95 -4.05 2.74
N ALA A 124 -19.40 -3.14 1.96
CA ALA A 124 -18.30 -2.28 2.39
C ALA A 124 -18.81 -1.11 3.25
N ALA A 125 -18.01 -0.69 4.25
CA ALA A 125 -18.29 0.54 4.98
C ALA A 125 -18.29 1.72 4.00
N GLN A 126 -19.39 2.50 3.99
CA GLN A 126 -19.62 3.55 2.99
C GLN A 126 -18.66 4.74 3.09
N GLU A 127 -17.81 4.77 4.10
CA GLU A 127 -16.74 5.75 4.27
C GLU A 127 -15.46 5.03 4.70
N GLN A 128 -14.36 5.27 3.97
CA GLN A 128 -13.05 4.71 4.18
C GLN A 128 -12.03 5.83 4.39
N VAL A 129 -10.99 5.57 5.17
CA VAL A 129 -9.84 6.48 5.25
C VAL A 129 -8.97 6.27 4.01
N ILE A 130 -8.57 7.36 3.34
CA ILE A 130 -7.56 7.29 2.28
C ILE A 130 -6.18 7.11 2.93
N PHE A 131 -5.35 6.24 2.36
CA PHE A 131 -3.96 6.11 2.77
C PHE A 131 -3.21 7.43 2.53
N PRO A 132 -2.35 7.86 3.47
CA PRO A 132 -1.55 9.06 3.30
C PRO A 132 -0.70 8.99 2.01
N ALA A 133 -0.72 10.07 1.24
CA ALA A 133 0.04 10.19 0.00
C ALA A 133 0.54 11.62 -0.19
N LYS A 134 1.84 11.76 -0.42
CA LYS A 134 2.44 13.06 -0.77
C LYS A 134 1.96 13.51 -2.15
N ALA A 135 1.89 14.83 -2.33
CA ALA A 135 1.66 15.42 -3.64
C ALA A 135 2.60 14.82 -4.70
N GLY A 136 2.06 14.48 -5.86
CA GLY A 136 2.78 13.88 -6.98
C GLY A 136 3.06 12.38 -6.86
N THR A 137 2.75 11.70 -5.73
CA THR A 137 3.05 10.28 -5.54
C THR A 137 1.88 9.37 -5.89
N GLN A 138 2.19 8.11 -6.18
CA GLN A 138 1.21 7.05 -6.38
C GLN A 138 0.96 6.30 -5.08
N VAL A 139 -0.28 5.83 -4.89
CA VAL A 139 -0.70 5.02 -3.76
C VAL A 139 -1.73 3.98 -4.22
N THR A 140 -1.76 2.83 -3.54
CA THR A 140 -2.81 1.84 -3.74
C THR A 140 -3.93 2.05 -2.73
N LEU A 141 -5.13 2.34 -3.22
CA LEU A 141 -6.36 2.34 -2.42
C LEU A 141 -6.92 0.93 -2.38
N ARG A 142 -7.42 0.51 -1.22
CA ARG A 142 -7.91 -0.86 -0.99
C ARG A 142 -9.22 -0.83 -0.24
N ILE A 143 -10.22 -1.57 -0.75
CA ILE A 143 -11.49 -1.80 -0.06
C ILE A 143 -11.80 -3.31 -0.10
N LEU A 144 -12.28 -3.82 1.02
CA LEU A 144 -12.81 -5.18 1.10
C LEU A 144 -14.32 -5.14 0.91
N PHE A 145 -14.81 -5.98 0.00
CA PHE A 145 -16.22 -6.13 -0.32
C PHE A 145 -16.68 -7.56 -0.11
N THR A 146 -17.98 -7.76 -0.11
CA THR A 146 -18.62 -9.10 -0.14
C THR A 146 -19.51 -9.17 -1.37
N ALA A 147 -19.32 -10.19 -2.21
CA ALA A 147 -20.20 -10.41 -3.35
C ALA A 147 -21.61 -10.75 -2.87
N PRO A 148 -22.66 -10.21 -3.48
CA PRO A 148 -24.03 -10.62 -3.21
C PRO A 148 -24.25 -12.13 -3.43
N THR A 149 -25.28 -12.69 -2.79
CA THR A 149 -25.66 -14.09 -3.01
C THR A 149 -26.51 -14.27 -4.27
N ALA A 150 -27.13 -13.21 -4.78
CA ALA A 150 -27.87 -13.23 -6.02
C ALA A 150 -26.92 -13.05 -7.22
N GLU A 151 -27.15 -13.86 -8.27
CA GLU A 151 -26.43 -13.71 -9.53
C GLU A 151 -26.78 -12.37 -10.19
N GLY A 152 -25.81 -11.78 -10.89
CA GLY A 152 -26.03 -10.50 -11.57
C GLY A 152 -24.77 -9.71 -11.79
N THR A 153 -24.95 -8.55 -12.41
CA THR A 153 -23.86 -7.56 -12.57
C THR A 153 -24.02 -6.48 -11.52
N TYR A 154 -22.97 -6.21 -10.78
CA TYR A 154 -22.94 -5.23 -9.71
C TYR A 154 -21.81 -4.23 -9.95
N GLU A 155 -22.07 -3.00 -9.55
CA GLU A 155 -21.10 -1.90 -9.63
C GLU A 155 -21.10 -1.14 -8.31
N SER A 156 -19.92 -0.74 -7.84
CA SER A 156 -19.73 0.06 -6.64
C SER A 156 -18.83 1.23 -6.97
N ALA A 157 -19.29 2.46 -6.75
CA ALA A 157 -18.61 3.69 -7.15
C ALA A 157 -18.26 4.54 -5.92
N TRP A 158 -17.05 5.07 -5.91
CA TRP A 158 -16.42 5.77 -4.79
C TRP A 158 -15.77 7.08 -5.22
N GLN A 159 -15.85 8.09 -4.36
CA GLN A 159 -15.30 9.41 -4.61
C GLN A 159 -14.40 9.84 -3.43
N ALA A 160 -13.28 10.50 -3.73
CA ALA A 160 -12.40 11.09 -2.74
C ALA A 160 -12.97 12.42 -2.23
N PHE A 161 -12.79 12.67 -0.92
CA PHE A 161 -13.21 13.88 -0.23
C PHE A 161 -12.06 14.42 0.63
N GLY A 162 -11.86 15.73 0.57
CA GLY A 162 -10.95 16.45 1.43
C GLY A 162 -11.48 16.62 2.85
N PRO A 163 -10.64 17.14 3.77
CA PRO A 163 -11.03 17.41 5.16
C PRO A 163 -12.15 18.44 5.30
N ASP A 164 -12.34 19.29 4.31
CA ASP A 164 -13.44 20.24 4.19
C ASP A 164 -14.76 19.63 3.72
N GLY A 165 -14.77 18.34 3.42
CA GLY A 165 -15.92 17.62 2.88
C GLY A 165 -16.18 17.87 1.38
N THR A 166 -15.25 18.50 0.66
CA THR A 166 -15.35 18.71 -0.78
C THR A 166 -14.87 17.48 -1.54
N ALA A 167 -15.65 17.01 -2.50
CA ALA A 167 -15.27 15.94 -3.41
C ALA A 167 -14.17 16.41 -4.37
N PHE A 168 -13.24 15.52 -4.72
CA PHE A 168 -12.16 15.84 -5.65
C PHE A 168 -11.69 14.63 -6.47
N GLY A 169 -11.05 14.93 -7.59
CA GLY A 169 -10.39 13.96 -8.46
C GLY A 169 -11.35 13.03 -9.22
N ASP A 170 -10.76 12.02 -9.86
CA ASP A 170 -11.50 11.00 -10.59
C ASP A 170 -12.26 10.10 -9.61
N PRO A 171 -13.50 9.70 -9.93
CA PRO A 171 -14.17 8.61 -9.22
C PRO A 171 -13.47 7.29 -9.55
N ILE A 172 -13.47 6.37 -8.59
CA ILE A 172 -13.03 4.99 -8.78
C ILE A 172 -14.22 4.06 -8.62
N PHE A 173 -14.22 2.97 -9.35
CA PHE A 173 -15.32 2.02 -9.30
C PHE A 173 -14.82 0.59 -9.48
N MET A 174 -15.68 -0.35 -9.14
CA MET A 174 -15.51 -1.77 -9.39
C MET A 174 -16.78 -2.30 -10.02
N LYS A 175 -16.65 -3.09 -11.09
CA LYS A 175 -17.75 -3.80 -11.74
C LYS A 175 -17.46 -5.29 -11.76
N ILE A 176 -18.38 -6.09 -11.24
CA ILE A 176 -18.26 -7.55 -11.16
C ILE A 176 -19.48 -8.25 -11.75
N VAL A 177 -19.31 -9.52 -12.10
CA VAL A 177 -20.37 -10.44 -12.46
C VAL A 177 -20.43 -11.55 -11.42
N VAL A 178 -21.50 -11.59 -10.63
CA VAL A 178 -21.68 -12.65 -9.63
C VAL A 178 -22.27 -13.88 -10.31
N THR A 179 -21.59 -15.01 -10.10
CA THR A 179 -21.98 -16.35 -10.59
C THR A 179 -22.21 -17.31 -9.44
N PRO A 180 -22.86 -18.45 -9.66
CA PRO A 180 -23.13 -19.44 -8.61
C PRO A 180 -21.89 -19.90 -7.87
#